data_37c65a8ab13144ed2118e590aaaf155d
#
_entry.id   37c65a8ab13144ed2118e590aaaf155d
#
_cell.length_a   1.000
_cell.length_b   1.000
_cell.length_c   1.000
_cell.angle_alpha   90.00
_cell.angle_beta   90.00
_cell.angle_gamma   90.00
#
_symmetry.space_group_name_H-M   'P 1'
#
loop_
_entity.id
_entity.type
_entity.pdbx_description
1 polymer ?
#
loop_
_entity_poly.entity_id
_entity_poly.type
_entity_poly.pdbx_seq_one_letter_code
_entity_poly.pdbx_strand_id
1 'polypeptide(L)'
;MSALEVDPSATITAVVLAKVPRLGHSKTRLIPAFGPHGAARLAAAALVDTLDAVRRSTVTDRVLALDGDVQELPDPTSTRGFRIIPQAAGSHTDRLIAAFETATGPAVLVGM
;
A
#
# COMPACT_ATOMS: atom_id res chain seq x y z
N MET A 1 27.78 -15.79 -8.98
CA MET A 1 26.83 -14.69 -8.84
C MET A 1 27.21 -13.83 -7.66
N SER A 2 27.24 -12.54 -7.82
CA SER A 2 27.50 -11.62 -6.72
C SER A 2 26.35 -11.65 -5.71
N ALA A 3 26.63 -11.41 -4.44
CA ALA A 3 25.58 -11.31 -3.40
C ALA A 3 24.61 -10.15 -3.67
N LEU A 4 24.96 -9.19 -4.55
CA LEU A 4 24.12 -8.06 -4.92
C LEU A 4 23.26 -8.34 -6.15
N GLU A 5 23.48 -9.45 -6.83
CA GLU A 5 22.69 -9.81 -7.99
C GLU A 5 21.44 -10.55 -7.57
N VAL A 6 20.31 -10.15 -8.17
CA VAL A 6 19.03 -10.80 -7.94
C VAL A 6 18.78 -11.77 -9.10
N ASP A 7 18.39 -13.00 -8.78
CA ASP A 7 17.97 -13.95 -9.78
C ASP A 7 16.76 -13.38 -10.52
N PRO A 8 16.82 -13.24 -11.88
CA PRO A 8 15.69 -12.70 -12.63
C PRO A 8 14.41 -13.54 -12.52
N SER A 9 14.54 -14.81 -12.16
CA SER A 9 13.37 -15.69 -11.97
C SER A 9 12.79 -15.61 -10.56
N ALA A 10 13.46 -14.92 -9.63
CA ALA A 10 12.99 -14.78 -8.26
C ALA A 10 11.74 -13.90 -8.19
N THR A 11 10.75 -14.33 -7.42
CA THR A 11 9.58 -13.53 -7.14
C THR A 11 9.91 -12.52 -6.05
N ILE A 12 9.71 -11.25 -6.36
CA ILE A 12 9.83 -10.16 -5.39
C ILE A 12 8.44 -9.59 -5.18
N THR A 13 7.98 -9.59 -3.94
CA THR A 13 6.67 -9.08 -3.57
C THR A 13 6.81 -7.67 -3.01
N ALA A 14 6.04 -6.74 -3.52
CA ALA A 14 5.84 -5.44 -2.88
C ALA A 14 4.52 -5.47 -2.12
N VAL A 15 4.56 -5.14 -0.84
CA VAL A 15 3.38 -5.05 0.01
C VAL A 15 3.15 -3.59 0.35
N VAL A 16 2.04 -3.04 -0.11
CA VAL A 16 1.62 -1.68 0.23
C VAL A 16 0.60 -1.76 1.36
N LEU A 17 0.89 -1.10 2.47
CA LEU A 17 0.00 -1.02 3.61
C LEU A 17 -0.69 0.35 3.57
N ALA A 18 -1.98 0.37 3.37
CA ALA A 18 -2.73 1.61 3.17
C ALA A 18 -4.12 1.56 3.79
N LYS A 19 -4.69 2.74 4.00
CA LYS A 19 -6.08 2.90 4.45
C LYS A 19 -6.88 3.58 3.34
N VAL A 20 -8.17 3.24 3.25
CA VAL A 20 -9.09 4.05 2.46
C VAL A 20 -9.10 5.48 3.05
N PRO A 21 -8.86 6.51 2.23
CA PRO A 21 -8.91 7.90 2.71
C PRO A 21 -10.29 8.24 3.24
N ARG A 22 -10.35 8.73 4.47
CA ARG A 22 -11.61 9.10 5.13
C ARG A 22 -11.48 10.50 5.71
N LEU A 23 -12.55 11.26 5.56
CA LEU A 23 -12.65 12.61 6.09
C LEU A 23 -12.43 12.60 7.61
N GLY A 24 -11.51 13.44 8.09
CA GLY A 24 -11.18 13.55 9.52
C GLY A 24 -10.29 12.44 10.06
N HIS A 25 -9.97 11.42 9.27
CA HIS A 25 -9.18 10.27 9.71
C HIS A 25 -7.91 10.04 8.89
N SER A 26 -7.77 10.74 7.76
CA SER A 26 -6.61 10.59 6.85
C SER A 26 -5.67 11.76 7.04
N LYS A 27 -4.36 11.46 7.18
CA LYS A 27 -3.30 12.46 7.31
C LYS A 27 -3.68 13.59 8.28
N THR A 28 -4.07 13.19 9.51
CA THR A 28 -4.63 14.12 10.50
C THR A 28 -3.69 15.27 10.86
N ARG A 29 -2.38 15.08 10.71
CA ARG A 29 -1.38 16.13 10.94
C ARG A 29 -1.51 17.29 9.96
N LEU A 30 -2.12 17.06 8.80
CA LEU A 30 -2.31 18.06 7.75
C LEU A 30 -3.62 18.83 7.88
N ILE A 31 -4.54 18.38 8.74
CA ILE A 31 -5.86 19.00 8.89
C ILE A 31 -5.77 20.49 9.28
N PRO A 32 -4.90 20.92 10.20
CA PRO A 32 -4.82 22.34 10.53
C PRO A 32 -4.47 23.24 9.34
N ALA A 33 -3.67 22.75 8.39
CA ALA A 33 -3.26 23.53 7.23
C ALA A 33 -4.21 23.41 6.03
N PHE A 34 -4.75 22.19 5.81
CA PHE A 34 -5.48 21.86 4.57
C PHE A 34 -6.95 21.51 4.81
N GLY A 35 -7.38 21.42 6.06
CA GLY A 35 -8.70 20.96 6.42
C GLY A 35 -8.87 19.46 6.23
N PRO A 36 -9.98 18.87 6.75
CA PRO A 36 -10.20 17.42 6.65
C PRO A 36 -10.41 16.96 5.20
N HIS A 37 -11.08 17.76 4.35
CA HIS A 37 -11.24 17.43 2.93
C HIS A 37 -9.91 17.48 2.18
N GLY A 38 -9.10 18.50 2.44
CA GLY A 38 -7.78 18.62 1.82
C GLY A 38 -6.85 17.50 2.23
N ALA A 39 -6.84 17.14 3.51
CA ALA A 39 -6.04 16.02 4.01
C ALA A 39 -6.47 14.69 3.38
N ALA A 40 -7.77 14.45 3.25
CA ALA A 40 -8.28 13.23 2.62
C ALA A 40 -7.92 13.17 1.13
N ARG A 41 -7.98 14.31 0.42
CA ARG A 41 -7.55 14.38 -0.98
C ARG A 41 -6.07 14.11 -1.15
N LEU A 42 -5.23 14.62 -0.28
CA LEU A 42 -3.80 14.34 -0.30
C LEU A 42 -3.52 12.86 -0.05
N ALA A 43 -4.24 12.24 0.89
CA ALA A 43 -4.10 10.82 1.16
C ALA A 43 -4.50 9.98 -0.08
N ALA A 44 -5.57 10.36 -0.76
CA ALA A 44 -6.02 9.67 -1.97
C ALA A 44 -4.99 9.81 -3.10
N ALA A 45 -4.46 11.00 -3.31
CA ALA A 45 -3.43 11.24 -4.32
C ALA A 45 -2.16 10.47 -4.03
N ALA A 46 -1.71 10.45 -2.77
CA ALA A 46 -0.53 9.70 -2.36
C ALA A 46 -0.70 8.21 -2.59
N LEU A 47 -1.88 7.66 -2.33
CA LEU A 47 -2.16 6.25 -2.58
C LEU A 47 -2.06 5.94 -4.08
N VAL A 48 -2.70 6.72 -4.93
CA VAL A 48 -2.65 6.52 -6.39
C VAL A 48 -1.21 6.57 -6.87
N ASP A 49 -0.44 7.56 -6.44
CA ASP A 49 0.96 7.73 -6.86
C ASP A 49 1.82 6.54 -6.40
N THR A 50 1.61 6.07 -5.17
CA THR A 50 2.35 4.92 -4.63
C THR A 50 2.05 3.66 -5.41
N LEU A 51 0.78 3.37 -5.68
CA LEU A 51 0.38 2.19 -6.43
C LEU A 51 0.94 2.24 -7.85
N ASP A 52 0.92 3.40 -8.48
CA ASP A 52 1.45 3.59 -9.82
C ASP A 52 2.97 3.38 -9.84
N ALA A 53 3.69 3.92 -8.87
CA ALA A 53 5.13 3.73 -8.76
C ALA A 53 5.49 2.25 -8.57
N VAL A 54 4.74 1.51 -7.75
CA VAL A 54 4.97 0.08 -7.55
C VAL A 54 4.69 -0.70 -8.83
N ARG A 55 3.62 -0.36 -9.58
CA ARG A 55 3.35 -1.00 -10.88
C ARG A 55 4.48 -0.83 -11.87
N ARG A 56 5.14 0.33 -11.86
CA ARG A 56 6.26 0.63 -12.77
C ARG A 56 7.58 0.06 -12.32
N SER A 57 7.65 -0.48 -11.10
CA SER A 57 8.86 -1.10 -10.58
C SER A 57 9.06 -2.50 -11.15
N THR A 58 10.20 -3.12 -10.82
CA THR A 58 10.54 -4.47 -11.28
C THR A 58 9.97 -5.59 -10.41
N VAL A 59 9.15 -5.25 -9.40
CA VAL A 59 8.53 -6.27 -8.55
C VAL A 59 7.58 -7.14 -9.38
N THR A 60 7.50 -8.41 -9.02
CA THR A 60 6.73 -9.40 -9.78
C THR A 60 5.39 -9.72 -9.15
N ASP A 61 5.23 -9.51 -7.85
CA ASP A 61 3.98 -9.70 -7.14
C ASP A 61 3.65 -8.42 -6.35
N ARG A 62 2.42 -7.96 -6.46
CA ARG A 62 1.97 -6.70 -5.84
C ARG A 62 0.79 -6.99 -4.95
N VAL A 63 0.94 -6.65 -3.68
CA VAL A 63 -0.11 -6.84 -2.66
C VAL A 63 -0.48 -5.49 -2.08
N LEU A 64 -1.76 -5.22 -2.02
CA LEU A 64 -2.31 -4.07 -1.30
C LEU A 64 -3.05 -4.58 -0.08
N ALA A 65 -2.48 -4.35 1.10
CA ALA A 65 -3.14 -4.61 2.37
C ALA A 65 -3.93 -3.36 2.75
N LEU A 66 -5.24 -3.40 2.52
CA LEU A 66 -6.10 -2.23 2.59
C LEU A 66 -6.98 -2.26 3.84
N ASP A 67 -6.93 -1.19 4.62
CA ASP A 67 -7.89 -0.93 5.69
C ASP A 67 -9.10 -0.21 5.08
N GLY A 68 -10.16 -0.96 4.87
CA GLY A 68 -11.38 -0.49 4.21
C GLY A 68 -11.72 -1.31 2.96
N ASP A 69 -12.76 -0.90 2.27
CA ASP A 69 -13.24 -1.56 1.05
C ASP A 69 -12.69 -0.82 -0.18
N VAL A 70 -12.24 -1.58 -1.18
CA VAL A 70 -11.73 -1.02 -2.42
C VAL A 70 -12.79 -0.13 -3.12
N GLN A 71 -14.06 -0.43 -2.96
CA GLN A 71 -15.16 0.35 -3.54
C GLN A 71 -15.31 1.73 -2.87
N GLU A 72 -14.74 1.91 -1.68
CA GLU A 72 -14.73 3.21 -1.01
C GLU A 72 -13.63 4.14 -1.53
N LEU A 73 -12.71 3.63 -2.35
CA LEU A 73 -11.66 4.45 -2.93
C LEU A 73 -12.25 5.44 -3.95
N PRO A 74 -11.72 6.68 -4.03
CA PRO A 74 -12.15 7.64 -5.05
C PRO A 74 -11.96 7.10 -6.47
N ASP A 75 -10.92 6.31 -6.70
CA ASP A 75 -10.66 5.64 -7.96
C ASP A 75 -10.29 4.19 -7.72
N PRO A 76 -11.27 3.27 -7.67
CA PRO A 76 -10.99 1.85 -7.46
C PRO A 76 -10.10 1.23 -8.55
N THR A 77 -10.07 1.80 -9.75
CA THR A 77 -9.23 1.29 -10.84
C THR A 77 -7.74 1.48 -10.57
N SER A 78 -7.37 2.36 -9.64
CA SER A 78 -5.97 2.56 -9.25
C SER A 78 -5.34 1.32 -8.62
N THR A 79 -6.14 0.37 -8.18
CA THR A 79 -5.67 -0.89 -7.58
C THR A 79 -5.39 -1.98 -8.61
N ARG A 80 -5.56 -1.69 -9.89
CA ARG A 80 -5.36 -2.68 -10.94
C ARG A 80 -3.94 -3.25 -10.90
N GLY A 81 -3.85 -4.57 -11.00
CA GLY A 81 -2.58 -5.27 -10.94
C GLY A 81 -2.13 -5.64 -9.52
N PHE A 82 -2.92 -5.29 -8.50
CA PHE A 82 -2.63 -5.63 -7.11
C PHE A 82 -3.57 -6.73 -6.61
N ARG A 83 -3.01 -7.66 -5.85
CA ARG A 83 -3.79 -8.56 -5.00
C ARG A 83 -4.21 -7.76 -3.78
N ILE A 84 -5.51 -7.67 -3.52
CA ILE A 84 -6.04 -6.90 -2.40
C ILE A 84 -6.36 -7.83 -1.25
N ILE A 85 -5.80 -7.54 -0.08
CA ILE A 85 -6.09 -8.26 1.14
C ILE A 85 -6.54 -7.25 2.20
N PRO A 86 -7.40 -7.65 3.15
CA PRO A 86 -7.73 -6.79 4.27
C PRO A 86 -6.52 -6.69 5.21
N GLN A 87 -6.41 -5.56 5.89
CA GLN A 87 -5.43 -5.44 6.97
C GLN A 87 -5.89 -6.27 8.16
N ALA A 88 -4.92 -6.91 8.83
CA ALA A 88 -5.19 -7.60 10.08
C ALA A 88 -5.52 -6.59 11.18
N ALA A 89 -6.33 -7.04 12.14
CA ALA A 89 -6.56 -6.28 13.36
C ALA A 89 -5.32 -6.31 14.24
N GLY A 90 -5.22 -5.35 15.18
CA GLY A 90 -4.16 -5.31 16.16
C GLY A 90 -3.25 -4.11 15.99
N SER A 91 -2.06 -4.21 16.56
CA SER A 91 -1.05 -3.14 16.52
C SER A 91 -0.49 -2.96 15.10
N HIS A 92 0.24 -1.87 14.91
CA HIS A 92 0.96 -1.66 13.65
C HIS A 92 1.92 -2.82 13.35
N THR A 93 2.61 -3.33 14.35
CA THR A 93 3.49 -4.50 14.19
C THR A 93 2.73 -5.74 13.76
N ASP A 94 1.57 -6.01 14.36
CA ASP A 94 0.73 -7.14 13.98
C ASP A 94 0.29 -7.06 12.52
N ARG A 95 -0.07 -5.86 12.07
CA ARG A 95 -0.48 -5.61 10.69
C ARG A 95 0.67 -5.83 9.70
N LEU A 96 1.87 -5.40 10.05
CA LEU A 96 3.06 -5.62 9.23
C LEU A 96 3.38 -7.11 9.10
N ILE A 97 3.38 -7.83 10.22
CA ILE A 97 3.65 -9.28 10.22
C ILE A 97 2.65 -10.01 9.34
N ALA A 98 1.36 -9.74 9.52
CA ALA A 98 0.31 -10.38 8.74
C ALA A 98 0.47 -10.07 7.23
N ALA A 99 0.82 -8.84 6.88
CA ALA A 99 1.03 -8.45 5.49
C ALA A 99 2.21 -9.20 4.86
N PHE A 100 3.33 -9.33 5.59
CA PHE A 100 4.50 -10.07 5.09
C PHE A 100 4.25 -11.56 4.96
N GLU A 101 3.38 -12.14 5.78
CA GLU A 101 3.04 -13.56 5.68
C GLU A 101 2.35 -13.92 4.37
N THR A 102 1.82 -12.95 3.64
CA THR A 102 1.23 -13.20 2.32
C THR A 102 2.26 -13.33 1.21
N ALA A 103 3.52 -12.98 1.46
CA ALA A 103 4.59 -13.08 0.49
C ALA A 103 5.15 -14.49 0.45
N THR A 104 5.47 -14.98 -0.75
CA THR A 104 6.04 -16.32 -0.95
C THR A 104 7.55 -16.29 -1.12
N GLY A 105 8.17 -15.13 -1.08
CA GLY A 105 9.61 -14.94 -1.24
C GLY A 105 10.03 -13.59 -0.67
N PRO A 106 11.13 -13.02 -1.15
CA PRO A 106 11.57 -11.70 -0.71
C PRO A 106 10.47 -10.67 -0.85
N ALA A 107 10.29 -9.84 0.17
CA ALA A 107 9.23 -8.85 0.19
C ALA A 107 9.78 -7.48 0.59
N VAL A 108 9.22 -6.45 -0.04
CA VAL A 108 9.49 -5.05 0.28
C VAL A 108 8.19 -4.44 0.79
N LEU A 109 8.26 -3.78 1.94
CA LEU A 109 7.13 -3.04 2.47
C LEU A 109 7.20 -1.60 1.98
N VAL A 110 6.10 -1.12 1.43
CA VAL A 110 5.94 0.27 1.04
C VAL A 110 4.95 0.91 2.00
N GLY A 111 5.44 1.82 2.84
CA GLY A 111 4.64 2.58 3.78
C GLY A 111 4.09 3.85 3.13
N MET A 112 3.01 4.30 3.72
CA MET A 112 2.38 5.54 3.28
C MET A 112 2.23 6.54 4.41
#